data_8b84a469e5f8f0d9273b11d9c9dbb09a
#
_entry.id   8b84a469e5f8f0d9273b11d9c9dbb09a
#
_cell.length_a   1.000
_cell.length_b   1.000
_cell.length_c   1.000
_cell.angle_alpha   90.00
_cell.angle_beta   90.00
_cell.angle_gamma   90.00
#
_symmetry.space_group_name_H-M   'P 1'
#
loop_
_entity.id
_entity.type
_entity.pdbx_description
1 polymer ?
#
loop_
_entity_poly.entity_id
_entity_poly.type
_entity_poly.pdbx_seq_one_letter_code
_entity_poly.pdbx_strand_id
1 'polypeptide(L)'
;MNDSLNQFLNNDYKSLSDFLFSFSGNEFAIMSSIIAFIISQNLDIDEVNSLGNFFEAVGQFMLCKAAQDQVISNRNNNDNSPIVNN
;
A
#
# COMPACT_ATOMS: atom_id res chain seq x y z
N MET A 1 -18.92 -1.98 -11.18
CA MET A 1 -17.78 -2.82 -11.38
C MET A 1 -18.19 -4.25 -11.29
N ASN A 2 -17.26 -5.14 -11.46
CA ASN A 2 -17.63 -6.54 -11.48
C ASN A 2 -17.66 -7.15 -10.08
N ASP A 3 -18.10 -8.40 -10.02
CA ASP A 3 -18.25 -9.09 -8.74
C ASP A 3 -16.93 -9.30 -8.02
N SER A 4 -15.84 -9.48 -8.78
CA SER A 4 -14.52 -9.67 -8.19
C SER A 4 -14.09 -8.45 -7.39
N LEU A 5 -14.31 -7.25 -7.94
CA LEU A 5 -13.97 -6.02 -7.24
C LEU A 5 -14.84 -5.85 -6.01
N ASN A 6 -16.14 -6.13 -6.11
CA ASN A 6 -17.03 -6.04 -4.98
C ASN A 6 -16.64 -7.00 -3.86
N GLN A 7 -16.25 -8.21 -4.21
CA GLN A 7 -15.78 -9.19 -3.23
C GLN A 7 -14.51 -8.70 -2.54
N PHE A 8 -13.56 -8.16 -3.30
CA PHE A 8 -12.33 -7.63 -2.73
C PHE A 8 -12.61 -6.49 -1.76
N LEU A 9 -13.48 -5.56 -2.16
CA LEU A 9 -13.82 -4.41 -1.33
C LEU A 9 -14.54 -4.80 -0.05
N ASN A 10 -15.33 -5.87 -0.09
CA ASN A 10 -16.08 -6.28 1.07
C ASN A 10 -15.32 -7.18 2.03
N ASN A 11 -14.46 -8.04 1.52
CA ASN A 11 -13.85 -9.08 2.34
C ASN A 11 -12.34 -9.21 2.20
N ASP A 12 -11.86 -9.30 0.97
CA ASP A 12 -10.48 -9.77 0.73
C ASP A 12 -9.43 -8.73 1.09
N TYR A 13 -9.77 -7.44 1.03
CA TYR A 13 -8.79 -6.39 1.32
C TYR A 13 -8.29 -6.50 2.77
N LYS A 14 -9.18 -6.88 3.69
CA LYS A 14 -8.81 -6.99 5.08
C LYS A 14 -7.89 -8.18 5.31
N SER A 15 -8.20 -9.30 4.68
CA SER A 15 -7.36 -10.48 4.75
C SER A 15 -5.96 -10.20 4.20
N LEU A 16 -5.88 -9.48 3.09
CA LEU A 16 -4.61 -9.09 2.50
C LEU A 16 -3.83 -8.17 3.43
N SER A 17 -4.49 -7.18 4.01
CA SER A 17 -3.84 -6.26 4.95
C SER A 17 -3.31 -6.98 6.16
N ASP A 18 -4.12 -7.86 6.76
CA ASP A 18 -3.71 -8.62 7.93
C ASP A 18 -2.51 -9.50 7.62
N PHE A 19 -2.51 -10.13 6.45
CA PHE A 19 -1.40 -10.96 6.01
C PHE A 19 -0.12 -10.13 5.89
N LEU A 20 -0.20 -9.00 5.20
CA LEU A 20 0.97 -8.17 4.96
C LEU A 20 1.54 -7.57 6.25
N PHE A 21 0.67 -7.15 7.15
CA PHE A 21 1.14 -6.52 8.39
C PHE A 21 1.53 -7.51 9.48
N SER A 22 1.43 -8.81 9.20
CA SER A 22 1.93 -9.82 10.13
C SER A 22 3.45 -9.96 10.05
N PHE A 23 4.10 -9.39 9.04
CA PHE A 23 5.54 -9.52 8.85
C PHE A 23 6.30 -8.38 9.51
N SER A 24 7.50 -8.69 9.99
CA SER A 24 8.43 -7.64 10.43
C SER A 24 8.93 -6.87 9.20
N GLY A 25 9.62 -5.76 9.43
CA GLY A 25 10.15 -4.95 8.33
C GLY A 25 11.08 -5.73 7.42
N ASN A 26 11.98 -6.54 7.98
CA ASN A 26 12.90 -7.36 7.19
C ASN A 26 12.16 -8.43 6.42
N GLU A 27 11.21 -9.10 7.10
CA GLU A 27 10.39 -10.12 6.45
C GLU A 27 9.56 -9.53 5.33
N PHE A 28 9.03 -8.34 5.53
CA PHE A 28 8.22 -7.68 4.54
C PHE A 28 9.01 -7.41 3.25
N ALA A 29 10.26 -6.93 3.42
CA ALA A 29 11.13 -6.67 2.27
C ALA A 29 11.45 -7.96 1.51
N ILE A 30 11.76 -9.03 2.24
CA ILE A 30 12.06 -10.32 1.63
C ILE A 30 10.83 -10.90 0.92
N MET A 31 9.69 -10.83 1.57
CA MET A 31 8.45 -11.37 1.01
C MET A 31 8.02 -10.61 -0.25
N SER A 32 8.30 -9.32 -0.33
CA SER A 32 7.96 -8.57 -1.53
C SER A 32 8.69 -9.13 -2.77
N SER A 33 9.94 -9.53 -2.61
CA SER A 33 10.71 -10.15 -3.69
C SER A 33 10.15 -11.50 -4.07
N ILE A 34 9.81 -12.32 -3.07
CA ILE A 34 9.26 -13.65 -3.32
C ILE A 34 7.93 -13.55 -4.06
N ILE A 35 7.07 -12.66 -3.61
CA ILE A 35 5.77 -12.44 -4.24
C ILE A 35 5.95 -11.99 -5.68
N ALA A 36 6.91 -11.08 -5.93
CA ALA A 36 7.19 -10.61 -7.28
C ALA A 36 7.57 -11.77 -8.21
N PHE A 37 8.44 -12.66 -7.73
CA PHE A 37 8.83 -13.82 -8.53
C PHE A 37 7.66 -14.76 -8.78
N ILE A 38 6.85 -15.02 -7.76
CA ILE A 38 5.70 -15.92 -7.89
C ILE A 38 4.69 -15.38 -8.90
N ILE A 39 4.34 -14.11 -8.78
CA ILE A 39 3.37 -13.49 -9.68
C ILE A 39 3.88 -13.47 -11.11
N SER A 40 5.18 -13.27 -11.29
CA SER A 40 5.76 -13.12 -12.61
C SER A 40 5.98 -14.42 -13.35
N GLN A 41 5.87 -15.58 -12.70
CA GLN A 41 6.30 -16.85 -13.29
C GLN A 41 5.69 -17.19 -14.65
N ASN A 42 4.43 -16.89 -14.82
CA ASN A 42 3.73 -17.26 -16.06
C ASN A 42 3.39 -16.07 -16.95
N LEU A 43 4.04 -14.96 -16.71
CA LEU A 43 3.79 -13.73 -17.46
C LEU A 43 4.90 -13.50 -18.48
N ASP A 44 4.56 -12.94 -19.62
CA ASP A 44 5.59 -12.52 -20.57
C ASP A 44 6.14 -11.16 -20.13
N ILE A 45 7.15 -10.68 -20.85
CA ILE A 45 7.83 -9.44 -20.50
C ILE A 45 6.90 -8.23 -20.48
N ASP A 46 6.01 -8.15 -21.44
CA ASP A 46 5.07 -7.03 -21.51
C ASP A 46 4.09 -7.05 -20.34
N GLU A 47 3.64 -8.25 -19.96
CA GLU A 47 2.73 -8.40 -18.84
C GLU A 47 3.42 -8.07 -17.52
N VAL A 48 4.66 -8.53 -17.33
CA VAL A 48 5.43 -8.20 -16.12
C VAL A 48 5.63 -6.70 -16.02
N ASN A 49 5.98 -6.07 -17.12
CA ASN A 49 6.20 -4.64 -17.16
C ASN A 49 4.92 -3.86 -16.82
N SER A 50 3.81 -4.29 -17.40
CA SER A 50 2.52 -3.66 -17.15
C SER A 50 2.09 -3.81 -15.69
N LEU A 51 2.23 -5.02 -15.15
CA LEU A 51 1.85 -5.29 -13.78
C LEU A 51 2.76 -4.56 -12.79
N GLY A 52 4.06 -4.51 -13.09
CA GLY A 52 5.00 -3.76 -12.26
C GLY A 52 4.65 -2.28 -12.21
N ASN A 53 4.30 -1.70 -13.35
CA ASN A 53 3.86 -0.31 -13.41
C ASN A 53 2.59 -0.09 -12.61
N PHE A 54 1.68 -1.05 -12.63
CA PHE A 54 0.45 -0.96 -11.85
C PHE A 54 0.77 -0.91 -10.35
N PHE A 55 1.63 -1.81 -9.87
CA PHE A 55 1.99 -1.83 -8.47
C PHE A 55 2.73 -0.56 -8.05
N GLU A 56 3.58 -0.04 -8.94
CA GLU A 56 4.28 1.20 -8.67
C GLU A 56 3.28 2.35 -8.52
N ALA A 57 2.29 2.43 -9.42
CA ALA A 57 1.26 3.46 -9.34
C ALA A 57 0.46 3.34 -8.05
N VAL A 58 0.07 2.13 -7.68
CA VAL A 58 -0.66 1.90 -6.42
C VAL A 58 0.18 2.42 -5.25
N GLY A 59 1.47 2.07 -5.22
CA GLY A 59 2.36 2.53 -4.15
C GLY A 59 2.46 4.04 -4.09
N GLN A 60 2.57 4.70 -5.22
CA GLN A 60 2.67 6.15 -5.28
C GLN A 60 1.40 6.82 -4.74
N PHE A 61 0.24 6.32 -5.10
CA PHE A 61 -1.01 6.90 -4.60
C PHE A 61 -1.17 6.67 -3.10
N MET A 62 -0.75 5.51 -2.59
CA MET A 62 -0.77 5.26 -1.16
C MET A 62 0.13 6.22 -0.40
N LEU A 63 1.33 6.46 -0.92
CA LEU A 63 2.25 7.40 -0.30
C LEU A 63 1.71 8.84 -0.35
N CYS A 64 1.03 9.20 -1.42
CA CYS A 64 0.40 10.50 -1.54
C CYS A 64 -0.66 10.69 -0.45
N LYS A 65 -1.49 9.67 -0.24
CA LYS A 65 -2.50 9.71 0.82
C LYS A 65 -1.83 9.84 2.19
N ALA A 66 -0.79 9.04 2.44
CA ALA A 66 -0.09 9.06 3.72
C ALA A 66 0.54 10.42 3.98
N ALA A 67 1.12 11.04 2.95
CA ALA A 67 1.72 12.36 3.09
C ALA A 67 0.68 13.41 3.47
N GLN A 68 -0.49 13.35 2.84
CA GLN A 68 -1.55 14.32 3.15
C GLN A 68 -2.10 14.10 4.55
N ASP A 69 -2.31 12.84 4.93
CA ASP A 69 -2.78 12.51 6.27
C ASP A 69 -1.78 12.98 7.33
N GLN A 70 -0.49 12.89 7.04
CA GLN A 70 0.54 13.37 7.95
C GLN A 70 0.50 14.88 8.11
N VAL A 71 0.29 15.62 7.02
CA VAL A 71 0.16 17.07 7.07
C VAL A 71 -1.03 17.46 7.94
N ILE A 72 -2.17 16.81 7.74
CA ILE A 72 -3.37 17.09 8.51
C ILE A 72 -3.15 16.77 9.99
N SER A 73 -2.52 15.65 10.29
CA SER A 73 -2.24 15.23 11.65
C SER A 73 -1.31 16.24 12.35
N ASN A 74 -0.27 16.68 11.65
CA ASN A 74 0.66 17.66 12.22
C ASN A 74 -0.02 19.00 12.47
N ARG A 75 -0.90 19.40 11.57
CA ARG A 75 -1.63 20.65 11.72
C ARG A 75 -2.57 20.59 12.91
N ASN A 76 -3.27 19.49 13.07
CA ASN A 76 -4.16 19.32 14.22
C ASN A 76 -3.38 19.29 15.54
N ASN A 77 -2.23 18.67 15.56
CA ASN A 77 -1.40 18.66 16.76
C ASN A 77 -0.91 20.05 17.11
N ASN A 78 -0.53 20.84 16.12
CA ASN A 78 -0.10 22.22 16.36
C ASN A 78 -1.24 23.09 16.89
N ASP A 79 -2.43 22.89 16.36
CA ASP A 79 -3.59 23.64 16.82
C ASP A 79 -3.94 23.32 18.25
N ASN A 80 -3.67 22.09 18.69
CA ASN A 80 -3.97 21.66 20.03
C ASN A 80 -2.81 21.88 21.00
N SER A 81 -1.68 22.31 20.50
CA SER A 81 -0.50 22.50 21.33
C SER A 81 -0.57 23.82 22.08
N PRO A 82 -0.33 23.84 23.39
CA PRO A 82 -0.34 25.10 24.12
C PRO A 82 0.87 25.95 23.81
N ILE A 83 1.86 25.43 23.18
CA ILE A 83 3.04 26.13 22.98
C ILE A 83 3.05 26.88 21.81
N VAL A 84 2.65 26.66 21.06
CA VAL A 84 2.59 27.42 20.00
C VAL A 84 3.62 28.24 19.78
N ASN A 85 4.19 28.41 19.82
CA ASN A 85 4.88 29.26 19.60
C ASN A 85 5.44 29.87 19.14
N ASN A 86 5.36 29.92 19.15
CA ASN A 86 5.69 30.84 18.71
C ASN A 86 6.27 30.88 17.88
#